data_eed9c747b24a606611ee51c9e7e2959e
#
_entry.id   eed9c747b24a606611ee51c9e7e2959e
#
_cell.length_a   1.000
_cell.length_b   1.000
_cell.length_c   1.000
_cell.angle_alpha   90.00
_cell.angle_beta   90.00
_cell.angle_gamma   90.00
#
_symmetry.space_group_name_H-M   'P 1'
#
loop_
_entity.id
_entity.type
_entity.pdbx_description
1 polymer ?
#
loop_
_entity_poly.entity_id
_entity_poly.type
_entity_poly.pdbx_seq_one_letter_code
_entity_poly.pdbx_strand_id
1 'polypeptide(L)'
;MNHGQRAFLISHYNVRQLRSGDEMEQFDCGDCDLNDFIVHDAEAYSAAKLAVTYVMYAKANAKHVAAYFSLANDRVSLIDFESKTEFNRFRRHRFPNEKRLKSYPAVKLCRLGVDLADRKLSIGKFILNFIKSYFTRDNRTGCRFITVDAYVTAIPFYEKNGFVPLCKTDANDTTRLLYFDLNDIDE
;
A
#
# COMPACT_ATOMS: atom_id res chain seq x y z
N MET A 1 -15.58 -6.25 1.05
CA MET A 1 -15.58 -7.29 -0.02
C MET A 1 -16.25 -8.53 0.56
N ASN A 2 -17.21 -9.11 -0.12
CA ASN A 2 -17.86 -10.33 0.34
C ASN A 2 -17.03 -11.59 -0.01
N HIS A 3 -17.39 -12.73 0.60
CA HIS A 3 -16.65 -14.00 0.41
C HIS A 3 -16.60 -14.44 -1.05
N GLY A 4 -17.70 -14.30 -1.80
CA GLY A 4 -17.75 -14.68 -3.21
C GLY A 4 -16.84 -13.82 -4.11
N GLN A 5 -16.78 -12.51 -3.88
CA GLN A 5 -15.85 -11.62 -4.60
C GLN A 5 -14.39 -11.98 -4.34
N ARG A 6 -14.05 -12.30 -3.08
CA ARG A 6 -12.69 -12.73 -2.73
C ARG A 6 -12.33 -14.04 -3.42
N ALA A 7 -13.21 -15.03 -3.38
CA ALA A 7 -13.01 -16.32 -4.05
C ALA A 7 -12.83 -16.15 -5.57
N PHE A 8 -13.67 -15.31 -6.19
CA PHE A 8 -13.55 -14.97 -7.62
C PHE A 8 -12.17 -14.38 -7.95
N LEU A 9 -11.70 -13.37 -7.20
CA LEU A 9 -10.40 -12.76 -7.46
C LEU A 9 -9.25 -13.75 -7.31
N ILE A 10 -9.27 -14.59 -6.28
CA ILE A 10 -8.25 -15.63 -6.06
C ILE A 10 -8.27 -16.67 -7.19
N SER A 11 -9.43 -17.02 -7.73
CA SER A 11 -9.53 -18.02 -8.82
C SER A 11 -9.10 -17.48 -10.17
N HIS A 12 -9.30 -16.17 -10.45
CA HIS A 12 -9.09 -15.56 -11.76
C HIS A 12 -7.80 -14.76 -11.90
N TYR A 13 -7.19 -14.34 -10.79
CA TYR A 13 -5.99 -13.51 -10.81
C TYR A 13 -4.86 -14.11 -9.98
N ASN A 14 -3.63 -13.75 -10.34
CA ASN A 14 -2.44 -14.02 -9.56
C ASN A 14 -1.73 -12.70 -9.24
N VAL A 15 -1.04 -12.66 -8.10
CA VAL A 15 -0.15 -11.56 -7.70
C VAL A 15 1.27 -12.10 -7.68
N ARG A 16 2.19 -11.41 -8.35
CA ARG A 16 3.62 -11.69 -8.31
C ARG A 16 4.44 -10.41 -8.37
N GLN A 17 5.69 -10.52 -8.02
CA GLN A 17 6.64 -9.42 -8.24
C GLN A 17 6.82 -9.16 -9.74
N LEU A 18 6.93 -7.88 -10.11
CA LEU A 18 7.31 -7.44 -11.46
C LEU A 18 8.68 -8.00 -11.82
N ARG A 19 8.84 -8.46 -13.05
CA ARG A 19 10.09 -9.01 -13.58
C ARG A 19 10.58 -8.18 -14.73
N SER A 20 11.89 -8.17 -14.94
CA SER A 20 12.46 -7.59 -16.16
C SER A 20 11.87 -8.25 -17.41
N GLY A 21 11.46 -7.42 -18.38
CA GLY A 21 10.81 -7.84 -19.61
C GLY A 21 9.30 -8.08 -19.52
N ASP A 22 8.66 -7.77 -18.39
CA ASP A 22 7.19 -7.73 -18.32
C ASP A 22 6.67 -6.55 -19.18
N GLU A 23 5.71 -6.82 -20.08
CA GLU A 23 5.09 -5.81 -20.95
C GLU A 23 3.98 -5.07 -20.19
N MET A 24 4.13 -3.74 -19.99
CA MET A 24 3.20 -2.89 -19.21
C MET A 24 2.52 -1.80 -20.04
N GLU A 25 2.80 -1.71 -21.33
CA GLU A 25 2.34 -0.61 -22.21
C GLU A 25 0.82 -0.54 -22.38
N GLN A 26 0.11 -1.62 -22.11
CA GLN A 26 -1.35 -1.67 -22.21
C GLN A 26 -2.06 -1.30 -20.89
N PHE A 27 -1.30 -1.11 -19.80
CA PHE A 27 -1.90 -0.76 -18.51
C PHE A 27 -2.35 0.71 -18.51
N ASP A 28 -3.60 0.94 -18.13
CA ASP A 28 -4.14 2.29 -17.96
C ASP A 28 -5.05 2.35 -16.73
N CYS A 29 -4.61 3.03 -15.70
CA CYS A 29 -5.40 3.31 -14.51
C CYS A 29 -6.05 4.71 -14.54
N GLY A 30 -5.91 5.48 -15.63
CA GLY A 30 -6.46 6.82 -15.76
C GLY A 30 -5.70 7.90 -14.97
N ASP A 31 -4.50 7.59 -14.48
CA ASP A 31 -3.58 8.51 -13.82
C ASP A 31 -2.23 8.42 -14.53
N CYS A 32 -1.79 9.53 -15.14
CA CYS A 32 -0.58 9.55 -15.97
C CYS A 32 0.68 9.24 -15.16
N ASP A 33 0.82 9.75 -13.92
CA ASP A 33 1.99 9.48 -13.07
C ASP A 33 2.09 8.01 -12.70
N LEU A 34 0.96 7.37 -12.40
CA LEU A 34 0.92 5.95 -12.12
C LEU A 34 1.18 5.08 -13.36
N ASN A 35 0.66 5.49 -14.52
CA ASN A 35 0.90 4.79 -15.79
C ASN A 35 2.37 4.90 -16.21
N ASP A 36 2.94 6.11 -16.17
CA ASP A 36 4.35 6.34 -16.52
C ASP A 36 5.30 5.57 -15.59
N PHE A 37 5.01 5.55 -14.29
CA PHE A 37 5.83 4.81 -13.33
C PHE A 37 5.90 3.32 -13.64
N ILE A 38 4.77 2.65 -13.91
CA ILE A 38 4.79 1.19 -14.14
C ILE A 38 5.47 0.83 -15.46
N VAL A 39 5.38 1.68 -16.46
CA VAL A 39 5.98 1.45 -17.78
C VAL A 39 7.46 1.76 -17.80
N HIS A 40 7.90 2.86 -17.15
CA HIS A 40 9.25 3.39 -17.34
C HIS A 40 10.15 3.28 -16.11
N ASP A 41 9.60 3.40 -14.89
CA ASP A 41 10.40 3.59 -13.68
C ASP A 41 10.46 2.35 -12.78
N ALA A 42 9.44 1.53 -12.75
CA ALA A 42 9.28 0.45 -11.77
C ALA A 42 10.45 -0.54 -11.76
N GLU A 43 11.01 -0.87 -12.92
CA GLU A 43 12.15 -1.76 -13.04
C GLU A 43 13.43 -1.11 -12.49
N ALA A 44 13.67 0.16 -12.81
CA ALA A 44 14.83 0.93 -12.32
C ALA A 44 14.78 1.09 -10.80
N TYR A 45 13.60 1.37 -10.22
CA TYR A 45 13.40 1.43 -8.76
C TYR A 45 13.68 0.09 -8.09
N SER A 46 13.27 -1.02 -8.71
CA SER A 46 13.56 -2.37 -8.21
C SER A 46 15.05 -2.69 -8.27
N ALA A 47 15.72 -2.40 -9.38
CA ALA A 47 17.17 -2.60 -9.55
C ALA A 47 17.99 -1.79 -8.54
N ALA A 48 17.58 -0.54 -8.28
CA ALA A 48 18.17 0.35 -7.27
C ALA A 48 17.78 -0.01 -5.82
N LYS A 49 16.91 -1.02 -5.60
CA LYS A 49 16.40 -1.44 -4.28
C LYS A 49 15.64 -0.33 -3.53
N LEU A 50 15.04 0.60 -4.26
CA LEU A 50 14.24 1.70 -3.70
C LEU A 50 12.80 1.27 -3.42
N ALA A 51 12.23 0.42 -4.29
CA ALA A 51 10.91 -0.15 -4.10
C ALA A 51 10.81 -1.53 -4.76
N VAL A 52 9.86 -2.33 -4.32
CA VAL A 52 9.49 -3.60 -4.96
C VAL A 52 8.09 -3.45 -5.52
N THR A 53 7.94 -3.67 -6.82
CA THR A 53 6.66 -3.58 -7.51
C THR A 53 6.06 -4.98 -7.72
N TYR A 54 4.78 -5.09 -7.44
CA TYR A 54 3.97 -6.30 -7.65
C TYR A 54 2.90 -6.01 -8.68
N VAL A 55 2.63 -7.00 -9.52
CA VAL A 55 1.58 -6.96 -10.54
C VAL A 55 0.52 -8.03 -10.26
N MET A 56 -0.74 -7.65 -10.47
CA MET A 56 -1.88 -8.56 -10.45
C MET A 56 -2.34 -8.77 -11.89
N TYR A 57 -2.25 -9.99 -12.37
CA TYR A 57 -2.58 -10.33 -13.75
C TYR A 57 -3.65 -11.41 -13.83
N ALA A 58 -4.43 -11.36 -14.92
CA ALA A 58 -5.48 -12.35 -15.17
C ALA A 58 -4.85 -13.71 -15.53
N LYS A 59 -5.30 -14.80 -14.90
CA LYS A 59 -4.82 -16.16 -15.18
C LYS A 59 -5.12 -16.60 -16.62
N ALA A 60 -6.24 -16.14 -17.17
CA ALA A 60 -6.64 -16.45 -18.54
C ALA A 60 -5.81 -15.69 -19.59
N ASN A 61 -5.22 -14.56 -19.22
CA ASN A 61 -4.37 -13.75 -20.09
C ASN A 61 -3.27 -13.10 -19.27
N ALA A 62 -2.10 -13.74 -19.23
CA ALA A 62 -0.95 -13.26 -18.45
C ALA A 62 -0.38 -11.90 -18.92
N LYS A 63 -0.77 -11.43 -20.11
CA LYS A 63 -0.40 -10.09 -20.61
C LYS A 63 -1.33 -8.98 -20.08
N HIS A 64 -2.53 -9.35 -19.59
CA HIS A 64 -3.45 -8.38 -19.01
C HIS A 64 -3.14 -8.14 -17.53
N VAL A 65 -2.60 -6.97 -17.24
CA VAL A 65 -2.32 -6.50 -15.87
C VAL A 65 -3.52 -5.73 -15.35
N ALA A 66 -4.24 -6.33 -14.42
CA ALA A 66 -5.43 -5.74 -13.82
C ALA A 66 -5.10 -4.67 -12.75
N ALA A 67 -3.94 -4.77 -12.12
CA ALA A 67 -3.47 -3.82 -11.14
C ALA A 67 -2.00 -3.99 -10.84
N TYR A 68 -1.39 -2.95 -10.27
CA TYR A 68 -0.08 -3.03 -9.66
C TYR A 68 0.00 -2.26 -8.35
N PHE A 69 0.98 -2.57 -7.53
CA PHE A 69 1.33 -1.80 -6.35
C PHE A 69 2.82 -1.88 -6.07
N SER A 70 3.38 -0.83 -5.46
CA SER A 70 4.81 -0.76 -5.10
C SER A 70 4.98 -0.52 -3.62
N LEU A 71 5.91 -1.26 -3.03
CA LEU A 71 6.22 -1.23 -1.60
C LEU A 71 7.67 -0.81 -1.38
N ALA A 72 7.91 0.02 -0.36
CA ALA A 72 9.23 0.39 0.12
C ALA A 72 9.31 0.26 1.65
N ASN A 73 10.51 0.14 2.19
CA ASN A 73 10.71 0.24 3.63
C ASN A 73 10.42 1.66 4.10
N ASP A 74 9.80 1.77 5.27
CA ASP A 74 9.43 3.03 5.88
C ASP A 74 9.50 2.97 7.41
N ARG A 75 9.21 4.08 8.06
CA ARG A 75 9.11 4.19 9.51
C ARG A 75 8.11 5.27 9.90
N VAL A 76 7.45 5.09 11.02
CA VAL A 76 6.69 6.14 11.71
C VAL A 76 7.56 6.68 12.83
N SER A 77 7.87 7.97 12.82
CA SER A 77 8.82 8.63 13.74
C SER A 77 8.35 10.02 14.17
N LEU A 78 9.10 10.66 15.06
CA LEU A 78 8.77 11.99 15.58
C LEU A 78 8.57 13.05 14.49
N ILE A 79 9.33 12.98 13.39
CA ILE A 79 9.26 13.99 12.32
C ILE A 79 7.96 13.95 11.52
N ASP A 80 7.21 12.87 11.63
CA ASP A 80 5.91 12.68 10.94
C ASP A 80 4.74 13.29 11.74
N PHE A 81 5.01 13.94 12.88
CA PHE A 81 4.04 14.56 13.77
C PHE A 81 4.30 16.05 13.94
N GLU A 82 3.27 16.82 14.16
CA GLU A 82 3.36 18.27 14.40
C GLU A 82 4.18 18.61 15.67
N SER A 83 4.17 17.69 16.65
CA SER A 83 4.87 17.89 17.91
C SER A 83 5.30 16.61 18.59
N LYS A 84 6.32 16.74 19.47
CA LYS A 84 6.73 15.66 20.36
C LYS A 84 5.59 15.18 21.27
N THR A 85 4.67 16.07 21.63
CA THR A 85 3.51 15.73 22.46
C THR A 85 2.56 14.79 21.74
N GLU A 86 2.29 15.04 20.45
CA GLU A 86 1.45 14.16 19.63
C GLU A 86 2.08 12.81 19.38
N PHE A 87 3.38 12.79 19.03
CA PHE A 87 4.11 11.53 18.92
C PHE A 87 4.09 10.74 20.23
N ASN A 88 4.28 11.41 21.41
CA ASN A 88 4.18 10.75 22.68
C ASN A 88 2.78 10.21 22.98
N ARG A 89 1.72 10.93 22.59
CA ARG A 89 0.34 10.45 22.70
C ARG A 89 0.14 9.22 21.81
N PHE A 90 0.54 9.29 20.54
CA PHE A 90 0.46 8.18 19.59
C PHE A 90 1.09 6.90 20.15
N ARG A 91 2.32 6.96 20.64
CA ARG A 91 3.04 5.79 21.12
C ARG A 91 2.54 5.27 22.47
N ARG A 92 2.03 6.15 23.36
CA ARG A 92 1.51 5.72 24.68
C ARG A 92 0.30 4.79 24.57
N HIS A 93 -0.55 5.01 23.60
CA HIS A 93 -1.74 4.19 23.39
C HIS A 93 -1.43 2.83 22.74
N ARG A 94 -0.29 2.69 22.09
CA ARG A 94 0.05 1.51 21.27
C ARG A 94 1.13 0.64 21.88
N PHE A 95 1.98 1.20 22.70
CA PHE A 95 3.19 0.51 23.20
C PHE A 95 3.39 0.69 24.69
N PRO A 96 3.77 -0.39 25.42
CA PRO A 96 4.24 -0.29 26.80
C PRO A 96 5.52 0.57 26.87
N ASN A 97 5.88 1.04 28.07
CA ASN A 97 7.00 1.97 28.25
C ASN A 97 8.32 1.47 27.64
N GLU A 98 8.62 0.20 27.80
CA GLU A 98 9.85 -0.46 27.33
C GLU A 98 9.93 -0.53 25.81
N LYS A 99 8.79 -0.40 25.12
CA LYS A 99 8.66 -0.45 23.66
C LYS A 99 8.45 0.93 23.03
N ARG A 100 8.62 2.04 23.78
CA ARG A 100 8.45 3.41 23.27
C ARG A 100 9.72 3.91 22.59
N LEU A 101 9.92 3.43 21.36
CA LEU A 101 11.07 3.74 20.53
C LEU A 101 10.98 5.18 19.96
N LYS A 102 12.06 5.65 19.32
CA LYS A 102 12.11 6.93 18.57
C LYS A 102 11.45 6.81 17.20
N SER A 103 11.37 5.59 16.66
CA SER A 103 10.69 5.27 15.41
C SER A 103 10.20 3.82 15.42
N TYR A 104 9.23 3.52 14.61
CA TYR A 104 8.62 2.20 14.48
C TYR A 104 8.67 1.75 13.02
N PRO A 105 9.01 0.48 12.75
CA PRO A 105 9.12 -0.03 11.41
C PRO A 105 7.76 -0.01 10.70
N ALA A 106 7.77 0.41 9.45
CA ALA A 106 6.61 0.45 8.57
C ALA A 106 7.00 -0.02 7.18
N VAL A 107 6.00 -0.36 6.38
CA VAL A 107 6.08 -0.49 4.93
C VAL A 107 5.26 0.62 4.29
N LYS A 108 5.83 1.29 3.30
CA LYS A 108 5.12 2.31 2.53
C LYS A 108 4.49 1.70 1.30
N LEU A 109 3.19 1.92 1.13
CA LEU A 109 2.51 1.73 -0.14
C LEU A 109 2.78 2.97 -1.00
N CYS A 110 3.78 2.87 -1.88
CA CYS A 110 4.24 4.00 -2.70
C CYS A 110 3.31 4.28 -3.88
N ARG A 111 2.77 3.22 -4.48
CA ARG A 111 1.92 3.28 -5.68
C ARG A 111 0.84 2.21 -5.59
N LEU A 112 -0.35 2.52 -6.09
CA LEU A 112 -1.45 1.56 -6.27
C LEU A 112 -2.29 1.99 -7.47
N GLY A 113 -2.18 1.28 -8.57
CA GLY A 113 -2.97 1.48 -9.79
C GLY A 113 -3.88 0.27 -10.06
N VAL A 114 -5.12 0.53 -10.47
CA VAL A 114 -6.06 -0.50 -10.93
C VAL A 114 -6.52 -0.12 -12.33
N ASP A 115 -6.36 -1.03 -13.28
CA ASP A 115 -6.76 -0.83 -14.67
C ASP A 115 -8.23 -0.42 -14.78
N LEU A 116 -8.54 0.50 -15.70
CA LEU A 116 -9.88 1.03 -15.90
C LEU A 116 -10.90 -0.06 -16.21
N ALA A 117 -10.52 -1.10 -16.94
CA ALA A 117 -11.39 -2.24 -17.28
C ALA A 117 -11.78 -3.07 -16.04
N ASP A 118 -10.94 -3.09 -15.01
CA ASP A 118 -11.10 -3.94 -13.83
C ASP A 118 -11.61 -3.20 -12.57
N ARG A 119 -11.86 -1.89 -12.64
CA ARG A 119 -12.22 -1.04 -11.48
C ARG A 119 -13.43 -1.52 -10.66
N LYS A 120 -14.42 -2.15 -11.29
CA LYS A 120 -15.66 -2.60 -10.64
C LYS A 120 -15.50 -3.87 -9.80
N LEU A 121 -14.35 -4.53 -9.87
CA LEU A 121 -14.10 -5.83 -9.22
C LEU A 121 -13.59 -5.72 -7.78
N SER A 122 -13.50 -4.53 -7.19
CA SER A 122 -12.96 -4.29 -5.85
C SER A 122 -11.49 -4.73 -5.69
N ILE A 123 -10.70 -4.69 -6.77
CA ILE A 123 -9.30 -5.12 -6.80
C ILE A 123 -8.45 -4.31 -5.83
N GLY A 124 -8.60 -2.99 -5.77
CA GLY A 124 -7.86 -2.16 -4.82
C GLY A 124 -8.05 -2.60 -3.36
N LYS A 125 -9.29 -2.91 -2.95
CA LYS A 125 -9.56 -3.47 -1.62
C LYS A 125 -8.92 -4.85 -1.42
N PHE A 126 -8.94 -5.70 -2.44
CA PHE A 126 -8.28 -7.01 -2.41
C PHE A 126 -6.77 -6.86 -2.19
N ILE A 127 -6.11 -5.94 -2.92
CA ILE A 127 -4.68 -5.65 -2.78
C ILE A 127 -4.36 -5.13 -1.38
N LEU A 128 -5.13 -4.20 -0.82
CA LEU A 128 -4.91 -3.74 0.56
C LEU A 128 -5.00 -4.88 1.58
N ASN A 129 -5.99 -5.77 1.44
CA ASN A 129 -6.11 -6.94 2.30
C ASN A 129 -4.96 -7.95 2.08
N PHE A 130 -4.49 -8.10 0.84
CA PHE A 130 -3.32 -8.91 0.52
C PHE A 130 -2.07 -8.36 1.23
N ILE A 131 -1.79 -7.05 1.11
CA ILE A 131 -0.64 -6.40 1.76
C ILE A 131 -0.72 -6.56 3.28
N LYS A 132 -1.88 -6.31 3.89
CA LYS A 132 -2.10 -6.51 5.32
C LYS A 132 -1.76 -7.93 5.75
N SER A 133 -2.31 -8.94 5.06
CA SER A 133 -2.04 -10.34 5.34
C SER A 133 -0.57 -10.73 5.13
N TYR A 134 0.06 -10.15 4.11
CA TYR A 134 1.47 -10.43 3.78
C TYR A 134 2.43 -9.97 4.89
N PHE A 135 2.13 -8.86 5.56
CA PHE A 135 2.95 -8.34 6.65
C PHE A 135 2.51 -8.80 8.04
N THR A 136 1.39 -9.50 8.18
CA THR A 136 0.96 -10.11 9.46
C THR A 136 1.34 -11.57 9.56
N ARG A 137 1.22 -12.30 8.45
CA ARG A 137 1.56 -13.73 8.40
C ARG A 137 2.98 -13.88 7.88
N ASP A 138 3.77 -14.75 8.48
CA ASP A 138 5.16 -15.05 8.06
C ASP A 138 6.04 -13.81 7.87
N ASN A 139 5.83 -12.80 8.71
CA ASN A 139 6.54 -11.53 8.64
C ASN A 139 8.05 -11.75 8.86
N ARG A 140 8.84 -11.67 7.78
CA ARG A 140 10.29 -11.91 7.79
C ARG A 140 11.11 -10.76 8.38
N THR A 141 10.49 -9.61 8.59
CA THR A 141 11.10 -8.43 9.21
C THR A 141 10.05 -7.71 10.04
N GLY A 142 10.42 -7.18 11.20
CA GLY A 142 9.49 -6.42 12.02
C GLY A 142 8.84 -5.31 11.21
N CYS A 143 7.51 -5.35 11.04
CA CYS A 143 6.72 -4.31 10.41
C CYS A 143 5.48 -4.08 11.26
N ARG A 144 5.30 -2.85 11.76
CA ARG A 144 4.17 -2.50 12.63
C ARG A 144 3.07 -1.77 11.88
N PHE A 145 3.44 -0.93 10.92
CA PHE A 145 2.51 -0.06 10.23
C PHE A 145 2.60 -0.22 8.70
N ILE A 146 1.49 0.01 8.03
CA ILE A 146 1.47 0.33 6.60
C ILE A 146 1.22 1.83 6.49
N THR A 147 2.06 2.55 5.76
CA THR A 147 1.92 3.98 5.49
C THR A 147 1.58 4.23 4.03
N VAL A 148 0.92 5.34 3.73
CA VAL A 148 0.65 5.80 2.37
C VAL A 148 0.50 7.32 2.34
N ASP A 149 1.17 7.99 1.38
CA ASP A 149 0.86 9.37 1.03
C ASP A 149 -0.30 9.34 0.03
N ALA A 150 -1.52 9.41 0.55
CA ALA A 150 -2.72 9.31 -0.26
C ALA A 150 -3.07 10.66 -0.89
N TYR A 151 -3.32 10.68 -2.21
CA TYR A 151 -3.99 11.83 -2.83
C TYR A 151 -5.29 12.15 -2.11
N VAL A 152 -5.61 13.43 -1.97
CA VAL A 152 -6.84 13.89 -1.27
C VAL A 152 -8.09 13.18 -1.82
N THR A 153 -8.15 12.97 -3.13
CA THR A 153 -9.26 12.25 -3.79
C THR A 153 -9.33 10.76 -3.43
N ALA A 154 -8.21 10.16 -3.01
CA ALA A 154 -8.13 8.74 -2.65
C ALA A 154 -8.31 8.49 -1.13
N ILE A 155 -8.28 9.53 -0.28
CA ILE A 155 -8.44 9.39 1.18
C ILE A 155 -9.68 8.56 1.54
N PRO A 156 -10.89 8.81 0.98
CA PRO A 156 -12.08 8.03 1.35
C PRO A 156 -11.96 6.54 1.04
N PHE A 157 -11.18 6.18 0.02
CA PHE A 157 -10.90 4.77 -0.29
C PHE A 157 -10.05 4.12 0.80
N TYR A 158 -8.98 4.78 1.24
CA TYR A 158 -8.11 4.26 2.30
C TYR A 158 -8.83 4.21 3.66
N GLU A 159 -9.59 5.23 4.02
CA GLU A 159 -10.37 5.26 5.27
C GLU A 159 -11.39 4.13 5.34
N LYS A 160 -12.12 3.85 4.24
CA LYS A 160 -13.02 2.68 4.13
C LYS A 160 -12.30 1.33 4.29
N ASN A 161 -11.00 1.33 4.14
CA ASN A 161 -10.15 0.15 4.33
C ASN A 161 -9.36 0.19 5.65
N GLY A 162 -9.76 1.05 6.61
CA GLY A 162 -9.23 1.10 7.97
C GLY A 162 -7.95 1.90 8.13
N PHE A 163 -7.50 2.64 7.11
CA PHE A 163 -6.42 3.59 7.27
C PHE A 163 -6.94 4.86 7.96
N VAL A 164 -6.08 5.47 8.74
CA VAL A 164 -6.40 6.72 9.45
C VAL A 164 -5.29 7.75 9.22
N PRO A 165 -5.60 9.06 9.22
CA PRO A 165 -4.59 10.10 9.14
C PRO A 165 -3.60 10.01 10.30
N LEU A 166 -2.31 10.19 10.01
CA LEU A 166 -1.28 10.17 11.04
C LEU A 166 -1.33 11.45 11.88
N CYS A 167 -1.54 12.58 11.23
CA CYS A 167 -1.72 13.90 11.86
C CYS A 167 -3.09 14.49 11.56
N LYS A 168 -3.49 15.49 12.35
CA LYS A 168 -4.79 16.14 12.17
C LYS A 168 -4.77 17.16 11.04
N THR A 169 -3.65 17.83 10.85
CA THR A 169 -3.42 18.83 9.81
C THR A 169 -2.23 18.40 8.99
N ASP A 170 -2.41 18.30 7.68
CA ASP A 170 -1.33 18.09 6.72
C ASP A 170 -1.03 19.41 6.04
N ALA A 171 0.25 19.76 6.00
CA ALA A 171 0.72 20.98 5.34
C ALA A 171 0.70 20.89 3.81
N ASN A 172 0.41 19.70 3.25
CA ASN A 172 0.39 19.45 1.82
C ASN A 172 -1.05 19.24 1.32
N ASP A 173 -1.53 20.18 0.51
CA ASP A 173 -2.89 20.15 -0.03
C ASP A 173 -3.14 19.05 -1.09
N THR A 174 -2.11 18.40 -1.61
CA THR A 174 -2.23 17.39 -2.66
C THR A 174 -2.28 15.97 -2.14
N THR A 175 -1.57 15.68 -1.04
CA THR A 175 -1.51 14.36 -0.41
C THR A 175 -1.65 14.43 1.09
N ARG A 176 -2.03 13.32 1.72
CA ARG A 176 -2.11 13.15 3.16
C ARG A 176 -1.47 11.85 3.60
N LEU A 177 -0.64 11.92 4.65
CA LEU A 177 -0.03 10.72 5.23
C LEU A 177 -1.06 9.96 6.06
N LEU A 178 -1.42 8.78 5.60
CA LEU A 178 -2.28 7.84 6.32
C LEU A 178 -1.47 6.64 6.78
N TYR A 179 -1.93 5.96 7.82
CA TYR A 179 -1.35 4.70 8.27
C TYR A 179 -2.42 3.68 8.64
N PHE A 180 -2.03 2.42 8.61
CA PHE A 180 -2.78 1.28 9.15
C PHE A 180 -1.91 0.57 10.18
N ASP A 181 -2.44 0.29 11.38
CA ASP A 181 -1.76 -0.51 12.40
C ASP A 181 -2.02 -1.99 12.16
N LEU A 182 -0.97 -2.76 11.90
CA LEU A 182 -1.09 -4.18 11.60
C LEU A 182 -1.59 -5.03 12.78
N ASN A 183 -1.54 -4.49 14.00
CA ASN A 183 -2.16 -5.14 15.16
C ASN A 183 -3.69 -4.97 15.22
N ASP A 184 -4.26 -4.06 14.42
CA ASP A 184 -5.72 -3.85 14.35
C ASP A 184 -6.39 -4.80 13.34
N ILE A 185 -5.65 -5.80 12.85
CA ILE A 185 -6.24 -6.88 12.05
C ILE A 185 -6.88 -7.87 13.02
N ASP A 186 -8.21 -7.88 13.07
CA ASP A 186 -8.95 -8.96 13.72
C ASP A 186 -8.62 -10.29 13.02
N GLU A 187 -8.17 -11.29 13.79
CA GLU A 187 -7.84 -12.63 13.32
C GLU A 187 -9.04 -13.38 12.75
#